data_7df4c99a50b07c74df092d377e65d15c
#
_entry.id   7df4c99a50b07c74df092d377e65d15c
#
_cell.length_a   1.000
_cell.length_b   1.000
_cell.length_c   1.000
_cell.angle_alpha   90.00
_cell.angle_beta   90.00
_cell.angle_gamma   90.00
#
_symmetry.space_group_name_H-M   'P 1'
#
loop_
_entity.id
_entity.type
_entity.pdbx_description
1 polymer ?
#
loop_
_entity_poly.entity_id
_entity_poly.type
_entity_poly.pdbx_seq_one_letter_code
_entity_poly.pdbx_strand_id
1 'polypeptide(L)'
;MVQLEPRPESPRAAVRRQYLAQGARTGIRRFNRRDVDRWLAWPPHDDPLYSPYNPLPMSGSLREAWYDDLVRRQAQVPFAVDHLDGTMIGRIFLRFVNREQGAAVLGIDLDPRYVGQGYGTDALRAFMRYYFGPLNFRRLVLSVASYNVRARRSYERCGFRYVGRHWERLKSEADVFGDQRYRQLRPLFRRTRTGLEALFHTMLANRRS
;
A
#
# COMPACT_ATOMS: atom_id res chain seq x y z
N MET A 1 41.61 30.80 -35.29
CA MET A 1 40.22 30.35 -35.42
C MET A 1 40.03 29.24 -34.39
N VAL A 2 39.51 29.59 -33.20
CA VAL A 2 39.33 28.66 -32.07
C VAL A 2 37.92 28.11 -32.19
N GLN A 3 37.78 26.80 -32.44
CA GLN A 3 36.51 26.10 -32.44
C GLN A 3 36.03 25.94 -30.98
N LEU A 4 34.93 26.59 -30.68
CA LEU A 4 34.18 26.40 -29.43
C LEU A 4 33.37 25.08 -29.54
N GLU A 5 33.80 24.05 -28.83
CA GLU A 5 32.98 22.84 -28.61
C GLU A 5 31.72 23.19 -27.82
N PRO A 6 30.53 22.62 -28.16
CA PRO A 6 29.35 22.85 -27.43
C PRO A 6 29.44 22.25 -26.01
N ARG A 7 29.14 23.06 -24.99
CA ARG A 7 29.01 22.59 -23.60
C ARG A 7 27.96 21.48 -23.52
N PRO A 8 28.23 20.40 -22.76
CA PRO A 8 27.21 19.40 -22.52
C PRO A 8 26.02 20.05 -21.81
N GLU A 9 24.83 19.83 -22.37
CA GLU A 9 23.57 20.25 -21.76
C GLU A 9 23.46 19.68 -20.35
N SER A 10 23.23 20.56 -19.39
CA SER A 10 22.98 20.21 -18.00
C SER A 10 21.76 19.26 -17.90
N PRO A 11 21.80 18.25 -17.01
CA PRO A 11 20.69 17.32 -16.86
C PRO A 11 19.42 18.10 -16.55
N ARG A 12 18.37 17.84 -17.33
CA ARG A 12 17.03 18.43 -17.23
C ARG A 12 16.65 18.56 -15.76
N ALA A 13 16.36 19.78 -15.33
CA ALA A 13 15.90 20.12 -14.01
C ALA A 13 14.76 19.16 -13.62
N ALA A 14 15.02 18.25 -12.69
CA ALA A 14 14.02 17.34 -12.15
C ALA A 14 12.93 18.22 -11.55
N VAL A 15 11.74 18.20 -12.14
CA VAL A 15 10.56 18.87 -11.57
C VAL A 15 10.46 18.37 -10.13
N ARG A 16 10.78 19.24 -9.17
CA ARG A 16 10.68 18.92 -7.73
C ARG A 16 9.24 18.53 -7.45
N ARG A 17 8.97 17.23 -7.40
CA ARG A 17 7.65 16.74 -7.02
C ARG A 17 7.40 17.15 -5.58
N GLN A 18 6.30 17.87 -5.36
CA GLN A 18 5.92 18.27 -4.02
C GLN A 18 5.34 17.08 -3.28
N TYR A 19 6.16 16.45 -2.44
CA TYR A 19 5.72 15.38 -1.55
C TYR A 19 5.04 15.96 -0.30
N LEU A 20 3.98 15.29 0.14
CA LEU A 20 3.31 15.55 1.43
C LEU A 20 4.17 15.07 2.61
N ALA A 21 4.93 14.01 2.38
CA ALA A 21 5.92 13.47 3.30
C ALA A 21 7.01 12.75 2.53
N GLN A 22 8.20 12.69 3.09
CA GLN A 22 9.34 12.01 2.47
C GLN A 22 10.07 11.14 3.49
N GLY A 23 10.34 9.89 3.11
CA GLY A 23 11.23 8.97 3.80
C GLY A 23 12.67 9.11 3.28
N ALA A 24 13.53 8.19 3.69
CA ALA A 24 14.90 8.14 3.20
C ALA A 24 14.98 7.69 1.72
N ARG A 25 14.00 6.90 1.25
CA ARG A 25 14.00 6.26 -0.06
C ARG A 25 12.69 6.44 -0.84
N THR A 26 11.67 7.02 -0.20
CA THR A 26 10.32 7.14 -0.74
C THR A 26 9.74 8.53 -0.53
N GLY A 27 8.83 8.93 -1.44
CA GLY A 27 8.01 10.14 -1.32
C GLY A 27 6.53 9.80 -1.33
N ILE A 28 5.75 10.48 -0.50
CA ILE A 28 4.29 10.34 -0.42
C ILE A 28 3.65 11.56 -1.05
N ARG A 29 2.79 11.37 -2.03
CA ARG A 29 2.04 12.44 -2.69
C ARG A 29 0.56 12.09 -2.85
N ARG A 30 -0.24 13.05 -3.30
CA ARG A 30 -1.62 12.79 -3.70
C ARG A 30 -1.64 11.81 -4.88
N PHE A 31 -2.57 10.87 -4.82
CA PHE A 31 -2.85 9.95 -5.92
C PHE A 31 -3.65 10.68 -7.01
N ASN A 32 -3.34 10.44 -8.26
CA ASN A 32 -4.02 11.05 -9.40
C ASN A 32 -4.45 10.00 -10.43
N ARG A 33 -5.19 10.43 -11.46
CA ARG A 33 -5.74 9.52 -12.46
C ARG A 33 -4.67 8.66 -13.16
N ARG A 34 -3.50 9.24 -13.49
CA ARG A 34 -2.40 8.50 -14.14
C ARG A 34 -1.81 7.40 -13.25
N ASP A 35 -1.99 7.50 -11.95
CA ASP A 35 -1.50 6.49 -11.02
C ASP A 35 -2.35 5.22 -11.05
N VAL A 36 -3.59 5.28 -11.53
CA VAL A 36 -4.42 4.10 -11.82
C VAL A 36 -3.75 3.25 -12.90
N ASP A 37 -3.31 3.87 -14.00
CA ASP A 37 -2.65 3.14 -15.09
C ASP A 37 -1.31 2.55 -14.65
N ARG A 38 -0.54 3.28 -13.83
CA ARG A 38 0.70 2.80 -13.24
C ARG A 38 0.47 1.61 -12.32
N TRP A 39 -0.55 1.66 -11.47
CA TRP A 39 -0.94 0.57 -10.58
C TRP A 39 -1.38 -0.66 -11.36
N LEU A 40 -2.18 -0.50 -12.40
CA LEU A 40 -2.65 -1.59 -13.25
C LEU A 40 -1.53 -2.24 -14.07
N ALA A 41 -0.41 -1.54 -14.28
CA ALA A 41 0.79 -2.05 -14.97
C ALA A 41 1.74 -2.84 -14.05
N TRP A 42 1.45 -2.96 -12.74
CA TRP A 42 2.27 -3.78 -11.86
C TRP A 42 2.14 -5.26 -12.22
N PRO A 43 3.24 -6.03 -12.14
CA PRO A 43 3.17 -7.47 -12.34
C PRO A 43 2.33 -8.11 -11.22
N PRO A 44 1.72 -9.27 -11.47
CA PRO A 44 1.08 -10.03 -10.41
C PRO A 44 2.11 -10.54 -9.40
N HIS A 45 1.66 -10.87 -8.19
CA HIS A 45 2.46 -11.61 -7.24
C HIS A 45 2.69 -13.04 -7.72
N ASP A 46 3.92 -13.56 -7.60
CA ASP A 46 4.28 -14.92 -8.02
C ASP A 46 3.56 -16.00 -7.19
N ASP A 47 3.34 -15.74 -5.91
CA ASP A 47 2.62 -16.66 -5.02
C ASP A 47 1.11 -16.38 -5.10
N PRO A 48 0.31 -17.36 -5.57
CA PRO A 48 -1.15 -17.24 -5.66
C PRO A 48 -1.84 -16.85 -4.36
N LEU A 49 -1.21 -17.11 -3.20
CA LEU A 49 -1.74 -16.71 -1.90
C LEU A 49 -1.87 -15.18 -1.79
N TYR A 50 -1.07 -14.44 -2.53
CA TYR A 50 -1.10 -12.97 -2.57
C TYR A 50 -1.89 -12.42 -3.76
N SER A 51 -2.57 -13.28 -4.56
CA SER A 51 -3.43 -12.82 -5.69
C SER A 51 -4.47 -11.76 -5.28
N PRO A 52 -5.02 -11.71 -4.05
CA PRO A 52 -5.94 -10.64 -3.64
C PRO A 52 -5.33 -9.22 -3.66
N TYR A 53 -4.01 -9.12 -3.71
CA TYR A 53 -3.30 -7.82 -3.80
C TYR A 53 -3.00 -7.40 -5.24
N ASN A 54 -3.25 -8.28 -6.21
CA ASN A 54 -3.06 -7.95 -7.63
C ASN A 54 -4.11 -6.93 -8.08
N PRO A 55 -3.74 -5.99 -8.97
CA PRO A 55 -4.72 -5.11 -9.60
C PRO A 55 -5.73 -5.91 -10.40
N LEU A 56 -7.02 -5.58 -10.27
CA LEU A 56 -8.04 -6.17 -11.11
C LEU A 56 -7.95 -5.57 -12.53
N PRO A 57 -8.03 -6.39 -13.59
CA PRO A 57 -8.08 -5.89 -14.96
C PRO A 57 -9.25 -4.92 -15.15
N MET A 58 -8.99 -3.74 -15.72
CA MET A 58 -10.01 -2.73 -16.00
C MET A 58 -9.85 -2.20 -17.42
N SER A 59 -10.96 -2.08 -18.14
CA SER A 59 -11.03 -1.36 -19.43
C SER A 59 -10.80 0.14 -19.24
N GLY A 60 -10.56 0.88 -20.33
CA GLY A 60 -10.33 2.32 -20.26
C GLY A 60 -11.48 3.07 -19.57
N SER A 61 -12.72 2.84 -20.01
CA SER A 61 -13.93 3.46 -19.42
C SER A 61 -14.13 3.09 -17.95
N LEU A 62 -13.84 1.86 -17.57
CA LEU A 62 -13.94 1.41 -16.17
C LEU A 62 -12.90 2.07 -15.30
N ARG A 63 -11.68 2.34 -15.82
CA ARG A 63 -10.64 3.08 -15.08
C ARG A 63 -11.07 4.51 -14.73
N GLU A 64 -11.69 5.20 -15.69
CA GLU A 64 -12.22 6.55 -15.47
C GLU A 64 -13.33 6.50 -14.40
N ALA A 65 -14.31 5.63 -14.58
CA ALA A 65 -15.43 5.48 -13.65
C ALA A 65 -14.95 5.12 -12.23
N TRP A 66 -13.96 4.21 -12.12
CA TRP A 66 -13.38 3.80 -10.84
C TRP A 66 -12.67 4.97 -10.15
N TYR A 67 -11.86 5.74 -10.90
CA TYR A 67 -11.17 6.89 -10.35
C TYR A 67 -12.13 7.99 -9.91
N ASP A 68 -13.13 8.29 -10.74
CA ASP A 68 -14.16 9.26 -10.42
C ASP A 68 -14.97 8.88 -9.18
N ASP A 69 -15.32 7.60 -9.04
CA ASP A 69 -16.01 7.08 -7.86
C ASP A 69 -15.13 7.20 -6.60
N LEU A 70 -13.84 6.86 -6.71
CA LEU A 70 -12.85 7.01 -5.65
C LEU A 70 -12.77 8.45 -5.13
N VAL A 71 -12.74 9.43 -6.06
CA VAL A 71 -12.65 10.87 -5.72
C VAL A 71 -13.98 11.40 -5.17
N ARG A 72 -15.12 11.04 -5.77
CA ARG A 72 -16.43 11.58 -5.39
C ARG A 72 -16.95 11.00 -4.08
N ARG A 73 -16.90 9.70 -3.90
CA ARG A 73 -17.45 9.06 -2.70
C ARG A 73 -16.59 9.20 -1.47
N GLN A 74 -15.33 9.57 -1.63
CA GLN A 74 -14.35 9.65 -0.53
C GLN A 74 -14.33 8.40 0.38
N ALA A 75 -14.83 7.28 -0.14
CA ALA A 75 -14.81 6.01 0.59
C ALA A 75 -13.37 5.57 0.92
N GLN A 76 -12.43 6.06 0.13
CA GLN A 76 -11.00 5.92 0.37
C GLN A 76 -10.29 7.23 0.04
N VAL A 77 -9.24 7.55 0.81
CA VAL A 77 -8.33 8.68 0.52
C VAL A 77 -7.00 8.10 0.10
N PRO A 78 -6.71 8.03 -1.21
CA PRO A 78 -5.51 7.39 -1.72
C PRO A 78 -4.33 8.36 -1.80
N PHE A 79 -3.13 7.80 -1.60
CA PHE A 79 -1.83 8.44 -1.76
C PHE A 79 -0.95 7.55 -2.63
N ALA A 80 -0.14 8.15 -3.48
CA ALA A 80 0.90 7.44 -4.20
C ALA A 80 2.17 7.40 -3.37
N VAL A 81 2.88 6.29 -3.47
CA VAL A 81 4.23 6.12 -2.93
C VAL A 81 5.18 6.06 -4.11
N ASP A 82 6.04 7.05 -4.22
CA ASP A 82 7.09 7.08 -5.23
C ASP A 82 8.43 6.65 -4.62
N HIS A 83 9.24 5.95 -5.39
CA HIS A 83 10.70 5.91 -5.23
C HIS A 83 11.26 7.30 -5.52
N LEU A 84 12.45 7.65 -5.00
CA LEU A 84 13.01 9.00 -5.14
C LEU A 84 13.35 9.39 -6.59
N ASP A 85 13.48 8.42 -7.51
CA ASP A 85 13.61 8.67 -8.95
C ASP A 85 12.27 9.09 -9.61
N GLY A 86 11.17 9.06 -8.85
CA GLY A 86 9.83 9.42 -9.29
C GLY A 86 9.00 8.26 -9.83
N THR A 87 9.49 7.04 -9.81
CA THR A 87 8.71 5.84 -10.15
C THR A 87 7.69 5.57 -9.05
N MET A 88 6.41 5.41 -9.40
CA MET A 88 5.39 4.98 -8.44
C MET A 88 5.58 3.50 -8.12
N ILE A 89 5.92 3.21 -6.87
CA ILE A 89 6.21 1.87 -6.36
C ILE A 89 5.18 1.33 -5.37
N GLY A 90 4.20 2.14 -5.01
CA GLY A 90 3.18 1.74 -4.05
C GLY A 90 2.04 2.73 -3.98
N ARG A 91 1.04 2.35 -3.19
CA ARG A 91 -0.05 3.23 -2.79
C ARG A 91 -0.41 2.99 -1.33
N ILE A 92 -0.78 4.07 -0.65
CA ILE A 92 -1.38 4.04 0.68
C ILE A 92 -2.79 4.59 0.54
N PHE A 93 -3.73 4.03 1.27
CA PHE A 93 -5.09 4.56 1.29
C PHE A 93 -5.69 4.47 2.69
N LEU A 94 -6.51 5.48 3.01
CA LEU A 94 -7.28 5.52 4.24
C LEU A 94 -8.73 5.19 3.93
N ARG A 95 -9.32 4.29 4.72
CA ARG A 95 -10.74 3.91 4.69
C ARG A 95 -11.38 4.28 6.03
N PHE A 96 -12.70 4.38 6.06
CA PHE A 96 -13.46 4.65 7.28
C PHE A 96 -12.90 5.84 8.06
N VAL A 97 -12.62 6.92 7.33
CA VAL A 97 -12.02 8.14 7.91
C VAL A 97 -13.04 8.81 8.82
N ASN A 98 -12.76 8.83 10.12
CA ASN A 98 -13.52 9.55 11.13
C ASN A 98 -12.67 10.69 11.69
N ARG A 99 -12.93 11.93 11.26
CA ARG A 99 -12.16 13.11 11.65
C ARG A 99 -12.43 13.52 13.12
N GLU A 100 -13.65 13.34 13.61
CA GLU A 100 -14.02 13.68 14.99
C GLU A 100 -13.28 12.79 15.99
N GLN A 101 -13.24 11.49 15.71
CA GLN A 101 -12.49 10.54 16.52
C GLN A 101 -10.99 10.55 16.23
N GLY A 102 -10.56 11.22 15.16
CA GLY A 102 -9.18 11.23 14.71
C GLY A 102 -8.67 9.84 14.33
N ALA A 103 -9.46 9.04 13.63
CA ALA A 103 -9.15 7.65 13.33
C ALA A 103 -9.42 7.29 11.87
N ALA A 104 -8.65 6.36 11.32
CA ALA A 104 -8.88 5.76 10.01
C ALA A 104 -8.30 4.33 9.95
N VAL A 105 -8.71 3.58 8.93
CA VAL A 105 -8.15 2.27 8.60
C VAL A 105 -7.19 2.41 7.44
N LEU A 106 -5.95 1.95 7.65
CA LEU A 106 -4.86 1.97 6.67
C LEU A 106 -4.93 0.76 5.74
N GLY A 107 -4.72 0.98 4.45
CA GLY A 107 -4.29 -0.01 3.50
C GLY A 107 -3.00 0.44 2.82
N ILE A 108 -2.14 -0.51 2.46
CA ILE A 108 -0.91 -0.27 1.72
C ILE A 108 -0.65 -1.42 0.76
N ASP A 109 -0.41 -1.08 -0.50
CA ASP A 109 0.00 -2.00 -1.54
C ASP A 109 1.35 -1.53 -2.11
N LEU A 110 2.20 -2.47 -2.45
CA LEU A 110 3.47 -2.24 -3.14
C LEU A 110 3.51 -3.03 -4.43
N ASP A 111 4.13 -2.46 -5.44
CA ASP A 111 4.54 -3.18 -6.63
C ASP A 111 5.40 -4.39 -6.21
N PRO A 112 5.06 -5.61 -6.63
CA PRO A 112 5.78 -6.83 -6.26
C PRO A 112 7.29 -6.76 -6.43
N ARG A 113 7.78 -6.01 -7.43
CA ARG A 113 9.20 -5.80 -7.69
C ARG A 113 9.95 -5.09 -6.55
N TYR A 114 9.25 -4.35 -5.70
CA TYR A 114 9.83 -3.57 -4.59
C TYR A 114 9.52 -4.16 -3.21
N VAL A 115 8.81 -5.29 -3.19
CA VAL A 115 8.44 -5.96 -1.94
C VAL A 115 9.67 -6.61 -1.29
N GLY A 116 9.75 -6.59 0.04
CA GLY A 116 10.86 -7.20 0.80
C GLY A 116 12.13 -6.36 0.94
N GLN A 117 12.23 -5.22 0.26
CA GLN A 117 13.43 -4.38 0.19
C GLN A 117 13.40 -3.17 1.15
N GLY A 118 12.43 -3.11 2.06
CA GLY A 118 12.33 -2.04 3.07
C GLY A 118 11.54 -0.80 2.64
N TYR A 119 11.18 -0.66 1.37
CA TYR A 119 10.42 0.49 0.86
C TYR A 119 9.08 0.69 1.56
N GLY A 120 8.33 -0.38 1.84
CA GLY A 120 7.06 -0.29 2.55
C GLY A 120 7.20 0.25 3.98
N THR A 121 8.27 -0.13 4.69
CA THR A 121 8.55 0.39 6.03
C THR A 121 8.93 1.87 5.99
N ASP A 122 9.75 2.26 5.01
CA ASP A 122 10.17 3.66 4.83
C ASP A 122 8.97 4.56 4.48
N ALA A 123 8.17 4.15 3.51
CA ALA A 123 6.95 4.85 3.10
C ALA A 123 5.94 4.99 4.24
N LEU A 124 5.73 3.90 4.98
CA LEU A 124 4.78 3.90 6.09
C LEU A 124 5.23 4.84 7.22
N ARG A 125 6.52 4.85 7.58
CA ARG A 125 7.06 5.80 8.55
C ARG A 125 6.88 7.25 8.09
N ALA A 126 7.17 7.54 6.82
CA ALA A 126 6.96 8.87 6.25
C ALA A 126 5.48 9.27 6.31
N PHE A 127 4.58 8.36 5.89
CA PHE A 127 3.15 8.59 5.94
C PHE A 127 2.62 8.80 7.35
N MET A 128 3.05 8.01 8.34
CA MET A 128 2.62 8.15 9.73
C MET A 128 3.02 9.50 10.33
N ARG A 129 4.20 10.04 9.99
CA ARG A 129 4.56 11.42 10.38
C ARG A 129 3.58 12.45 9.82
N TYR A 130 3.16 12.30 8.57
CA TYR A 130 2.16 13.17 7.95
C TYR A 130 0.77 12.97 8.57
N TYR A 131 0.38 11.72 8.82
CA TYR A 131 -0.93 11.36 9.37
C TYR A 131 -1.12 11.87 10.80
N PHE A 132 -0.16 11.63 11.68
CA PHE A 132 -0.24 12.06 13.09
C PHE A 132 0.16 13.53 13.31
N GLY A 133 0.97 14.11 12.44
CA GLY A 133 1.36 15.52 12.46
C GLY A 133 0.37 16.40 11.67
N PRO A 134 0.68 16.78 10.41
CA PRO A 134 -0.13 17.72 9.63
C PRO A 134 -1.62 17.38 9.51
N LEU A 135 -2.00 16.08 9.38
CA LEU A 135 -3.40 15.67 9.34
C LEU A 135 -4.07 15.62 10.73
N ASN A 136 -3.28 15.67 11.80
CA ASN A 136 -3.72 15.71 13.20
C ASN A 136 -4.64 14.56 13.64
N PHE A 137 -4.46 13.37 13.08
CA PHE A 137 -5.16 12.16 13.51
C PHE A 137 -4.55 11.59 14.79
N ARG A 138 -5.29 10.73 15.49
CA ARG A 138 -4.90 10.16 16.80
C ARG A 138 -4.63 8.67 16.73
N ARG A 139 -5.36 7.94 15.90
CA ARG A 139 -5.35 6.47 15.82
C ARG A 139 -5.31 6.01 14.36
N LEU A 140 -4.47 5.04 14.07
CA LEU A 140 -4.40 4.39 12.77
C LEU A 140 -4.51 2.89 12.97
N VAL A 141 -5.53 2.28 12.37
CA VAL A 141 -5.82 0.84 12.48
C VAL A 141 -5.50 0.18 11.15
N LEU A 142 -5.08 -1.07 11.17
CA LEU A 142 -4.99 -1.90 9.97
C LEU A 142 -5.39 -3.33 10.27
N SER A 143 -5.77 -4.05 9.21
CA SER A 143 -5.95 -5.49 9.20
C SER A 143 -4.90 -6.12 8.29
N VAL A 144 -4.25 -7.20 8.75
CA VAL A 144 -3.21 -7.91 7.99
C VAL A 144 -3.39 -9.41 8.14
N ALA A 145 -3.31 -10.13 7.03
CA ALA A 145 -3.38 -11.58 7.04
C ALA A 145 -2.28 -12.19 7.92
N SER A 146 -2.62 -13.14 8.78
CA SER A 146 -1.68 -13.76 9.71
C SER A 146 -0.52 -14.46 9.01
N TYR A 147 -0.73 -14.96 7.81
CA TYR A 147 0.31 -15.56 6.96
C TYR A 147 1.27 -14.53 6.38
N ASN A 148 0.91 -13.24 6.30
CA ASN A 148 1.78 -12.19 5.79
C ASN A 148 2.74 -11.68 6.87
N VAL A 149 3.63 -12.56 7.32
CA VAL A 149 4.61 -12.27 8.39
C VAL A 149 5.50 -11.08 8.06
N ARG A 150 5.86 -10.93 6.77
CA ARG A 150 6.68 -9.81 6.31
C ARG A 150 5.99 -8.47 6.55
N ALA A 151 4.72 -8.34 6.17
CA ALA A 151 3.96 -7.12 6.39
C ALA A 151 3.77 -6.83 7.89
N ARG A 152 3.43 -7.84 8.69
CA ARG A 152 3.30 -7.72 10.15
C ARG A 152 4.56 -7.16 10.78
N ARG A 153 5.74 -7.74 10.49
CA ARG A 153 7.03 -7.24 10.98
C ARG A 153 7.31 -5.79 10.56
N SER A 154 6.87 -5.40 9.35
CA SER A 154 7.00 -4.02 8.87
C SER A 154 6.13 -3.07 9.70
N TYR A 155 4.89 -3.45 10.01
CA TYR A 155 3.98 -2.67 10.85
C TYR A 155 4.48 -2.54 12.29
N GLU A 156 4.97 -3.62 12.89
CA GLU A 156 5.57 -3.62 14.23
C GLU A 156 6.75 -2.63 14.32
N ARG A 157 7.65 -2.65 13.32
CA ARG A 157 8.78 -1.68 13.22
C ARG A 157 8.33 -0.22 13.05
N CYS A 158 7.10 0.00 12.59
CA CYS A 158 6.50 1.31 12.48
C CYS A 158 5.71 1.72 13.73
N GLY A 159 5.65 0.86 14.76
CA GLY A 159 5.00 1.15 16.04
C GLY A 159 3.54 0.68 16.13
N PHE A 160 3.06 -0.09 15.18
CA PHE A 160 1.77 -0.78 15.32
C PHE A 160 1.89 -1.91 16.34
N ARG A 161 0.83 -2.06 17.16
CA ARG A 161 0.69 -3.13 18.15
C ARG A 161 -0.50 -4.01 17.79
N TYR A 162 -0.37 -5.30 18.01
CA TYR A 162 -1.47 -6.24 17.90
C TYR A 162 -2.57 -5.92 18.94
N VAL A 163 -3.82 -5.87 18.50
CA VAL A 163 -4.97 -5.59 19.36
C VAL A 163 -6.09 -6.61 19.24
N GLY A 164 -6.04 -7.51 18.26
CA GLY A 164 -7.05 -8.54 18.08
C GLY A 164 -6.88 -9.34 16.79
N ARG A 165 -7.72 -10.36 16.65
CA ARG A 165 -7.76 -11.20 15.45
C ARG A 165 -9.19 -11.50 15.06
N HIS A 166 -9.41 -11.74 13.75
CA HIS A 166 -10.71 -12.12 13.21
C HIS A 166 -10.53 -12.96 11.96
N TRP A 167 -11.56 -13.67 11.57
CA TRP A 167 -11.61 -14.39 10.31
C TRP A 167 -12.20 -13.47 9.24
N GLU A 168 -11.58 -13.45 8.07
CA GLU A 168 -12.01 -12.65 6.93
C GLU A 168 -12.01 -13.50 5.66
N ARG A 169 -13.01 -13.31 4.81
CA ARG A 169 -13.10 -14.00 3.53
C ARG A 169 -11.91 -13.65 2.66
N LEU A 170 -11.22 -14.68 2.16
CA LEU A 170 -10.08 -14.53 1.27
C LEU A 170 -10.46 -14.96 -0.15
N LYS A 171 -10.34 -14.06 -1.10
CA LYS A 171 -10.49 -14.34 -2.53
C LYS A 171 -9.10 -14.61 -3.11
N SER A 172 -8.50 -15.77 -2.76
CA SER A 172 -7.20 -16.17 -3.26
C SER A 172 -7.35 -17.31 -4.27
N GLU A 173 -6.44 -17.35 -5.23
CA GLU A 173 -6.30 -18.43 -6.22
C GLU A 173 -5.50 -19.63 -5.69
N ALA A 174 -4.93 -19.51 -4.49
CA ALA A 174 -4.14 -20.57 -3.88
C ALA A 174 -4.99 -21.74 -3.41
N ASP A 175 -4.61 -22.96 -3.78
CA ASP A 175 -5.15 -24.18 -3.14
C ASP A 175 -4.41 -24.46 -1.82
N VAL A 176 -4.78 -23.73 -0.78
CA VAL A 176 -4.11 -23.77 0.53
C VAL A 176 -4.15 -25.17 1.16
N PHE A 177 -5.17 -25.95 0.88
CA PHE A 177 -5.33 -27.28 1.49
C PHE A 177 -4.73 -28.42 0.65
N GLY A 178 -4.68 -28.27 -0.67
CA GLY A 178 -4.07 -29.27 -1.57
C GLY A 178 -2.57 -29.07 -1.76
N ASP A 179 -2.10 -27.85 -1.86
CA ASP A 179 -0.70 -27.55 -2.12
C ASP A 179 0.17 -27.70 -0.86
N GLN A 180 1.21 -28.52 -0.95
CA GLN A 180 2.14 -28.79 0.16
C GLN A 180 2.96 -27.56 0.58
N ARG A 181 3.16 -26.59 -0.30
CA ARG A 181 3.83 -25.33 0.04
C ARG A 181 3.15 -24.60 1.20
N TYR A 182 1.83 -24.74 1.34
CA TYR A 182 1.05 -24.07 2.38
C TYR A 182 0.78 -24.93 3.61
N ARG A 183 1.35 -26.15 3.72
CA ARG A 183 1.10 -27.09 4.83
C ARG A 183 1.19 -26.43 6.20
N GLN A 184 2.24 -25.65 6.45
CA GLN A 184 2.46 -24.96 7.73
C GLN A 184 1.49 -23.79 7.96
N LEU A 185 0.90 -23.25 6.91
CA LEU A 185 -0.04 -22.14 6.98
C LEU A 185 -1.49 -22.59 7.15
N ARG A 186 -1.82 -23.87 6.89
CA ARG A 186 -3.20 -24.40 6.95
C ARG A 186 -3.97 -24.02 8.21
N PRO A 187 -3.38 -24.00 9.43
CA PRO A 187 -4.10 -23.57 10.64
C PRO A 187 -4.58 -22.12 10.62
N LEU A 188 -4.06 -21.30 9.69
CA LEU A 188 -4.45 -19.90 9.51
C LEU A 188 -5.62 -19.73 8.53
N PHE A 189 -6.21 -20.85 8.05
CA PHE A 189 -7.29 -20.87 7.07
C PHE A 189 -8.39 -21.82 7.51
N ARG A 190 -9.61 -21.55 7.05
CA ARG A 190 -10.74 -22.45 7.18
C ARG A 190 -11.65 -22.37 5.98
N ARG A 191 -12.29 -23.49 5.64
CA ARG A 191 -13.36 -23.53 4.64
C ARG A 191 -14.69 -23.29 5.32
N THR A 192 -15.50 -22.42 4.73
CA THR A 192 -16.87 -22.14 5.18
C THR A 192 -17.85 -22.37 4.02
N ARG A 193 -19.14 -22.28 4.28
CA ARG A 193 -20.16 -22.35 3.22
C ARG A 193 -20.01 -21.23 2.18
N THR A 194 -19.42 -20.10 2.56
CA THR A 194 -19.24 -18.93 1.70
C THR A 194 -17.86 -18.86 1.04
N GLY A 195 -16.99 -19.83 1.29
CA GLY A 195 -15.67 -19.93 0.67
C GLY A 195 -14.50 -20.04 1.67
N LEU A 196 -13.32 -19.68 1.20
CA LEU A 196 -12.11 -19.68 2.01
C LEU A 196 -12.06 -18.45 2.92
N GLU A 197 -11.77 -18.65 4.19
CA GLU A 197 -11.44 -17.58 5.14
C GLU A 197 -10.02 -17.75 5.65
N ALA A 198 -9.36 -16.63 5.87
CA ALA A 198 -8.06 -16.54 6.52
C ALA A 198 -8.15 -15.80 7.84
N LEU A 199 -7.25 -16.12 8.76
CA LEU A 199 -7.10 -15.41 10.01
C LEU A 199 -6.34 -14.10 9.76
N PHE A 200 -6.90 -13.00 10.23
CA PHE A 200 -6.29 -11.66 10.16
C PHE A 200 -5.96 -11.14 11.55
N HIS A 201 -4.90 -10.35 11.64
CA HIS A 201 -4.55 -9.58 12.82
C HIS A 201 -5.02 -8.14 12.65
N THR A 202 -5.71 -7.62 13.65
CA THR A 202 -5.96 -6.18 13.77
C THR A 202 -4.81 -5.55 14.53
N MET A 203 -4.24 -4.50 13.97
CA MET A 203 -3.13 -3.77 14.58
C MET A 203 -3.45 -2.28 14.68
N LEU A 204 -2.95 -1.63 15.71
CA LEU A 204 -3.21 -0.24 16.04
C LEU A 204 -1.91 0.53 16.29
N ALA A 205 -1.81 1.71 15.72
CA ALA A 205 -0.83 2.72 16.09
C ALA A 205 -1.54 3.97 16.62
N ASN A 206 -1.04 4.52 17.71
CA ASN A 206 -1.50 5.77 18.30
C ASN A 206 -0.48 6.88 18.03
N ARG A 207 -0.97 8.13 17.94
CA ARG A 207 -0.12 9.30 18.03
C ARG A 207 0.68 9.23 19.34
N ARG A 208 2.00 9.40 19.24
CA ARG A 208 2.83 9.57 20.44
C ARG A 208 2.55 10.94 21.02
N SER A 209 2.26 10.98 22.30
CA SER A 209 2.19 12.23 23.11
C SER A 209 3.53 12.93 23.11
#